data_deaef47f812b74c5eb08ae996e28c527
#
_entry.id   deaef47f812b74c5eb08ae996e28c527
#
_cell.length_a   1.000
_cell.length_b   1.000
_cell.length_c   1.000
_cell.angle_alpha   90.00
_cell.angle_beta   90.00
_cell.angle_gamma   90.00
#
_symmetry.space_group_name_H-M   'P 1'
#
loop_
_entity.id
_entity.type
_entity.pdbx_description
1 polymer ?
#
loop_
_entity_poly.entity_id
_entity_poly.type
_entity_poly.pdbx_seq_one_letter_code
_entity_poly.pdbx_strand_id
1 'polypeptide(L)'
;MSSLGGKFPYVVVLKNTVTSEVNLLGYILNAASCAFFVKEFVFVTGLHYLLAAAIAIILGMLIRDYTRMRNGRKIFFDRAYLITALLWLQMPYMQWLFIPFVILALLEHQVKFPLEIGFSENHVVFNTFFRKKYDWSQLSNVMLKDGLLTMDFRNNRLVQREIEDDDEEDDASEEEFNQFCREQLKKNSG
;
A
#
# COMPACT_ATOMS: atom_id res chain seq x y z
N MET A 1 -1.10 9.46 9.92
CA MET A 1 -1.11 10.88 9.49
C MET A 1 -1.30 10.90 7.99
N SER A 2 -2.39 11.51 7.51
CA SER A 2 -2.68 11.66 6.09
C SER A 2 -1.61 12.54 5.42
N SER A 3 -1.11 12.13 4.25
CA SER A 3 -0.09 12.88 3.52
C SER A 3 -0.66 14.13 2.84
N LEU A 4 -1.98 14.20 2.68
CA LEU A 4 -2.72 15.32 2.12
C LEU A 4 -3.37 16.20 3.18
N GLY A 5 -3.42 15.76 4.45
CA GLY A 5 -4.01 16.50 5.55
C GLY A 5 -3.44 17.93 5.67
N GLY A 6 -4.30 18.91 5.87
CA GLY A 6 -3.96 20.34 5.96
C GLY A 6 -3.77 21.08 4.62
N LYS A 7 -3.79 20.37 3.47
CA LYS A 7 -3.70 20.97 2.13
C LYS A 7 -5.03 21.02 1.38
N PHE A 8 -5.97 20.18 1.80
CA PHE A 8 -7.27 20.02 1.18
C PHE A 8 -8.37 20.17 2.24
N PRO A 9 -9.51 20.83 1.90
CA PRO A 9 -10.67 20.91 2.78
C PRO A 9 -11.20 19.54 3.19
N TYR A 10 -11.21 18.59 2.26
CA TYR A 10 -11.64 17.21 2.49
C TYR A 10 -10.61 16.23 1.96
N VAL A 11 -10.29 15.22 2.75
CA VAL A 11 -9.44 14.10 2.35
C VAL A 11 -10.18 12.80 2.66
N VAL A 12 -10.40 12.01 1.64
CA VAL A 12 -11.04 10.69 1.76
C VAL A 12 -9.96 9.62 1.64
N VAL A 13 -9.85 8.77 2.65
CA VAL A 13 -8.92 7.65 2.69
C VAL A 13 -9.65 6.39 2.24
N LEU A 14 -9.17 5.77 1.17
CA LEU A 14 -9.79 4.56 0.62
C LEU A 14 -9.25 3.31 1.30
N LYS A 15 -10.13 2.37 1.60
CA LYS A 15 -9.79 1.06 2.16
C LYS A 15 -8.86 0.30 1.22
N ASN A 16 -7.74 -0.15 1.74
CA ASN A 16 -6.78 -0.94 0.97
C ASN A 16 -7.11 -2.44 1.07
N THR A 17 -7.75 -2.98 0.04
CA THR A 17 -8.15 -4.40 -0.04
C THR A 17 -6.99 -5.35 -0.39
N VAL A 18 -5.88 -4.83 -0.93
CA VAL A 18 -4.76 -5.65 -1.45
C VAL A 18 -3.76 -6.04 -0.35
N THR A 19 -3.82 -5.39 0.81
CA THR A 19 -2.85 -5.60 1.90
C THR A 19 -2.74 -7.07 2.33
N SER A 20 -3.85 -7.81 2.40
CA SER A 20 -3.86 -9.23 2.80
C SER A 20 -3.12 -10.11 1.80
N GLU A 21 -3.36 -9.90 0.51
CA GLU A 21 -2.71 -10.66 -0.57
C GLU A 21 -1.21 -10.37 -0.63
N VAL A 22 -0.83 -9.10 -0.47
CA VAL A 22 0.59 -8.69 -0.41
C VAL A 22 1.29 -9.29 0.82
N ASN A 23 0.61 -9.36 1.96
CA ASN A 23 1.15 -10.02 3.14
C ASN A 23 1.38 -11.52 2.91
N LEU A 24 0.41 -12.21 2.32
CA LEU A 24 0.54 -13.64 2.00
C LEU A 24 1.72 -13.87 1.05
N LEU A 25 1.84 -13.07 0.00
CA LEU A 25 2.96 -13.13 -0.93
C LEU A 25 4.29 -12.91 -0.21
N GLY A 26 4.36 -11.94 0.70
CA GLY A 26 5.55 -11.66 1.52
C GLY A 26 6.00 -12.86 2.35
N TYR A 27 5.06 -13.53 3.02
CA TYR A 27 5.36 -14.76 3.77
C TYR A 27 5.85 -15.87 2.85
N ILE A 28 5.16 -16.14 1.75
CA ILE A 28 5.51 -17.23 0.82
C ILE A 28 6.91 -17.02 0.25
N LEU A 29 7.22 -15.81 -0.25
CA LEU A 29 8.50 -15.52 -0.89
C LEU A 29 9.68 -15.63 0.10
N ASN A 30 9.54 -15.06 1.30
CA ASN A 30 10.60 -15.14 2.29
C ASN A 30 10.76 -16.56 2.85
N ALA A 31 9.66 -17.30 3.10
CA ALA A 31 9.72 -18.69 3.57
C ALA A 31 10.34 -19.62 2.52
N ALA A 32 9.94 -19.47 1.24
CA ALA A 32 10.53 -20.26 0.15
C ALA A 32 12.03 -19.96 -0.03
N SER A 33 12.42 -18.69 0.08
CA SER A 33 13.84 -18.30 0.06
C SER A 33 14.61 -18.91 1.23
N CYS A 34 14.07 -18.88 2.46
CA CYS A 34 14.69 -19.51 3.61
C CYS A 34 14.85 -21.03 3.41
N ALA A 35 13.84 -21.71 2.86
CA ALA A 35 13.92 -23.15 2.57
C ALA A 35 15.03 -23.46 1.55
N PHE A 36 15.16 -22.63 0.52
CA PHE A 36 16.25 -22.74 -0.46
C PHE A 36 17.62 -22.52 0.20
N PHE A 37 17.78 -21.48 1.02
CA PHE A 37 19.03 -21.17 1.71
C PHE A 37 19.43 -22.26 2.70
N VAL A 38 18.48 -22.91 3.39
CA VAL A 38 18.75 -24.07 4.25
C VAL A 38 19.29 -25.23 3.43
N LYS A 39 18.73 -25.49 2.25
CA LYS A 39 19.26 -26.51 1.34
C LYS A 39 20.68 -26.20 0.93
N GLU A 40 20.96 -24.98 0.48
CA GLU A 40 22.29 -24.56 0.04
C GLU A 40 23.30 -24.49 1.19
N PHE A 41 22.85 -24.22 2.42
CA PHE A 41 23.70 -24.24 3.62
C PHE A 41 24.53 -25.51 3.78
N VAL A 42 23.98 -26.65 3.35
CA VAL A 42 24.64 -27.95 3.43
C VAL A 42 25.76 -28.08 2.39
N PHE A 43 25.66 -27.35 1.27
CA PHE A 43 26.55 -27.53 0.12
C PHE A 43 27.60 -26.41 -0.04
N VAL A 44 27.39 -25.24 0.58
CA VAL A 44 28.30 -24.08 0.46
C VAL A 44 29.32 -24.07 1.57
N THR A 45 30.60 -24.29 1.23
CA THR A 45 31.71 -24.21 2.18
C THR A 45 32.15 -22.75 2.40
N GLY A 46 32.23 -22.31 3.64
CA GLY A 46 32.89 -21.04 4.02
C GLY A 46 31.97 -19.90 4.51
N LEU A 47 30.67 -19.89 4.19
CA LEU A 47 29.74 -18.81 4.58
C LEU A 47 28.68 -19.24 5.60
N HIS A 48 28.84 -20.42 6.20
CA HIS A 48 27.79 -21.06 7.02
C HIS A 48 27.24 -20.20 8.16
N TYR A 49 28.10 -19.54 8.93
CA TYR A 49 27.63 -18.75 10.08
C TYR A 49 26.82 -17.52 9.69
N LEU A 50 27.26 -16.80 8.64
CA LEU A 50 26.53 -15.63 8.16
C LEU A 50 25.20 -16.00 7.54
N LEU A 51 25.16 -17.09 6.78
CA LEU A 51 23.93 -17.61 6.18
C LEU A 51 22.95 -18.07 7.26
N ALA A 52 23.42 -18.85 8.25
CA ALA A 52 22.60 -19.29 9.38
C ALA A 52 22.05 -18.10 10.19
N ALA A 53 22.89 -17.11 10.49
CA ALA A 53 22.45 -15.89 11.18
C ALA A 53 21.40 -15.13 10.39
N ALA A 54 21.58 -14.96 9.08
CA ALA A 54 20.63 -14.25 8.24
C ALA A 54 19.29 -14.99 8.13
N ILE A 55 19.30 -16.33 7.99
CA ILE A 55 18.09 -17.15 8.02
C ILE A 55 17.36 -16.99 9.35
N ALA A 56 18.09 -17.06 10.48
CA ALA A 56 17.50 -16.87 11.80
C ALA A 56 16.87 -15.49 11.97
N ILE A 57 17.51 -14.45 11.45
CA ILE A 57 16.97 -13.08 11.46
C ILE A 57 15.68 -12.99 10.63
N ILE A 58 15.67 -13.53 9.41
CA ILE A 58 14.48 -13.51 8.54
C ILE A 58 13.33 -14.26 9.25
N LEU A 59 13.56 -15.46 9.74
CA LEU A 59 12.54 -16.25 10.46
C LEU A 59 12.03 -15.50 11.71
N GLY A 60 12.92 -14.90 12.49
CA GLY A 60 12.55 -14.08 13.63
C GLY A 60 11.67 -12.89 13.25
N MET A 61 11.97 -12.24 12.12
CA MET A 61 11.14 -11.15 11.57
C MET A 61 9.77 -11.67 11.14
N LEU A 62 9.69 -12.79 10.42
CA LEU A 62 8.42 -13.38 9.99
C LEU A 62 7.53 -13.76 11.19
N ILE A 63 8.10 -14.38 12.24
CA ILE A 63 7.36 -14.72 13.47
C ILE A 63 6.86 -13.45 14.17
N ARG A 64 7.70 -12.44 14.33
CA ARG A 64 7.30 -11.14 14.90
C ARG A 64 6.18 -10.51 14.12
N ASP A 65 6.27 -10.50 12.80
CA ASP A 65 5.30 -9.84 11.93
C ASP A 65 3.98 -10.63 11.91
N TYR A 66 4.03 -11.96 12.03
CA TYR A 66 2.84 -12.79 12.24
C TYR A 66 2.11 -12.44 13.55
N THR A 67 2.84 -12.27 14.65
CA THR A 67 2.23 -11.85 15.93
C THR A 67 1.65 -10.43 15.87
N ARG A 68 2.30 -9.52 15.15
CA ARG A 68 1.78 -8.16 14.92
C ARG A 68 0.51 -8.16 14.08
N MET A 69 0.48 -8.96 13.03
CA MET A 69 -0.69 -9.11 12.16
C MET A 69 -1.89 -9.64 12.95
N ARG A 70 -1.70 -10.64 13.82
CA ARG A 70 -2.77 -11.15 14.70
C ARG A 70 -3.33 -10.10 15.66
N ASN A 71 -2.52 -9.11 16.01
CA ASN A 71 -2.90 -7.98 16.87
C ASN A 71 -3.43 -6.78 16.07
N GLY A 72 -3.85 -6.96 14.81
CA GLY A 72 -4.42 -5.90 13.96
C GLY A 72 -3.42 -4.84 13.49
N ARG A 73 -2.11 -5.02 13.71
CA ARG A 73 -1.12 -4.01 13.31
C ARG A 73 -0.71 -4.21 11.85
N LYS A 74 -0.52 -3.10 11.14
CA LYS A 74 0.07 -3.10 9.79
C LYS A 74 1.50 -3.65 9.87
N ILE A 75 1.85 -4.58 8.97
CA ILE A 75 3.16 -5.21 8.87
C ILE A 75 3.82 -4.89 7.53
N PHE A 76 5.16 -4.84 7.51
CA PHE A 76 5.95 -4.57 6.31
C PHE A 76 7.13 -5.54 6.24
N PHE A 77 7.36 -6.11 5.05
CA PHE A 77 8.44 -7.06 4.76
C PHE A 77 9.67 -6.40 4.12
N ASP A 78 9.68 -5.07 3.96
CA ASP A 78 10.75 -4.31 3.31
C ASP A 78 12.16 -4.74 3.77
N ARG A 79 12.35 -4.84 5.10
CA ARG A 79 13.62 -5.27 5.69
C ARG A 79 13.92 -6.74 5.43
N ALA A 80 12.91 -7.61 5.53
CA ALA A 80 13.07 -9.03 5.24
C ALA A 80 13.44 -9.23 3.76
N TYR A 81 12.78 -8.52 2.84
CA TYR A 81 13.10 -8.55 1.42
C TYR A 81 14.53 -8.07 1.13
N LEU A 82 15.00 -7.00 1.78
CA LEU A 82 16.37 -6.53 1.59
C LEU A 82 17.41 -7.55 2.06
N ILE A 83 17.20 -8.17 3.23
CA ILE A 83 18.11 -9.22 3.73
C ILE A 83 18.09 -10.42 2.79
N THR A 84 16.89 -10.85 2.36
CA THR A 84 16.71 -11.95 1.40
C THR A 84 17.39 -11.63 0.06
N ALA A 85 17.27 -10.38 -0.42
CA ALA A 85 17.95 -9.92 -1.63
C ALA A 85 19.47 -10.07 -1.52
N LEU A 86 20.05 -9.60 -0.40
CA LEU A 86 21.51 -9.71 -0.17
C LEU A 86 21.98 -11.18 -0.12
N LEU A 87 21.17 -12.09 0.40
CA LEU A 87 21.48 -13.51 0.37
C LEU A 87 21.42 -14.09 -1.04
N TRP A 88 20.41 -13.73 -1.84
CA TRP A 88 20.34 -14.13 -3.25
C TRP A 88 21.54 -13.66 -4.06
N LEU A 89 22.08 -12.46 -3.76
CA LEU A 89 23.29 -11.95 -4.41
C LEU A 89 24.52 -12.83 -4.17
N GLN A 90 24.57 -13.57 -3.04
CA GLN A 90 25.65 -14.48 -2.69
C GLN A 90 25.49 -15.89 -3.32
N MET A 91 24.29 -16.21 -3.85
CA MET A 91 24.00 -17.53 -4.40
C MET A 91 24.50 -17.65 -5.85
N PRO A 92 25.35 -18.66 -6.16
CA PRO A 92 25.81 -18.87 -7.55
C PRO A 92 24.59 -19.19 -8.45
N TYR A 93 24.61 -18.71 -9.66
CA TYR A 93 23.57 -18.89 -10.71
C TYR A 93 22.21 -18.24 -10.44
N MET A 94 21.90 -17.82 -9.20
CA MET A 94 20.59 -17.25 -8.81
C MET A 94 20.70 -15.77 -8.38
N GLN A 95 21.83 -15.13 -8.64
CA GLN A 95 22.09 -13.74 -8.23
C GLN A 95 21.05 -12.75 -8.80
N TRP A 96 20.48 -13.02 -9.98
CA TRP A 96 19.46 -12.19 -10.60
C TRP A 96 18.20 -12.03 -9.75
N LEU A 97 17.91 -12.96 -8.81
CA LEU A 97 16.79 -12.86 -7.86
C LEU A 97 16.96 -11.68 -6.87
N PHE A 98 18.17 -11.16 -6.69
CA PHE A 98 18.38 -9.92 -5.94
C PHE A 98 17.49 -8.78 -6.45
N ILE A 99 17.37 -8.61 -7.77
CA ILE A 99 16.65 -7.49 -8.41
C ILE A 99 15.16 -7.48 -8.02
N PRO A 100 14.36 -8.56 -8.24
CA PRO A 100 12.96 -8.57 -7.86
C PRO A 100 12.74 -8.37 -6.35
N PHE A 101 13.59 -8.89 -5.47
CA PHE A 101 13.44 -8.68 -4.04
C PHE A 101 13.70 -7.23 -3.63
N VAL A 102 14.68 -6.54 -4.25
CA VAL A 102 14.88 -5.09 -4.03
C VAL A 102 13.67 -4.30 -4.52
N ILE A 103 13.13 -4.63 -5.69
CA ILE A 103 11.93 -3.97 -6.22
C ILE A 103 10.76 -4.17 -5.28
N LEU A 104 10.54 -5.38 -4.78
CA LEU A 104 9.46 -5.66 -3.80
C LEU A 104 9.65 -4.85 -2.51
N ALA A 105 10.88 -4.75 -1.98
CA ALA A 105 11.16 -3.95 -0.80
C ALA A 105 10.82 -2.46 -0.99
N LEU A 106 11.09 -1.91 -2.17
CA LEU A 106 10.81 -0.51 -2.48
C LEU A 106 9.32 -0.26 -2.74
N LEU A 107 8.63 -1.19 -3.40
CA LEU A 107 7.22 -1.03 -3.77
C LEU A 107 6.25 -1.37 -2.64
N GLU A 108 6.65 -2.16 -1.66
CA GLU A 108 5.75 -2.65 -0.60
C GLU A 108 5.04 -1.52 0.14
N HIS A 109 5.78 -0.48 0.55
CA HIS A 109 5.19 0.68 1.20
C HIS A 109 4.13 1.36 0.33
N GLN A 110 4.40 1.50 -0.96
CA GLN A 110 3.49 2.16 -1.90
C GLN A 110 2.19 1.37 -2.10
N VAL A 111 2.30 0.04 -2.16
CA VAL A 111 1.15 -0.84 -2.38
C VAL A 111 0.29 -0.96 -1.12
N LYS A 112 0.90 -0.92 0.07
CA LYS A 112 0.20 -1.04 1.36
C LYS A 112 -0.33 0.27 1.91
N PHE A 113 0.15 1.42 1.43
CA PHE A 113 -0.44 2.68 1.82
C PHE A 113 -1.85 2.83 1.24
N PRO A 114 -2.81 3.25 2.06
CA PRO A 114 -4.15 3.54 1.58
C PRO A 114 -4.08 4.67 0.56
N LEU A 115 -4.94 4.60 -0.45
CA LEU A 115 -5.07 5.64 -1.45
C LEU A 115 -5.87 6.80 -0.84
N GLU A 116 -5.25 7.97 -0.75
CA GLU A 116 -5.91 9.20 -0.33
C GLU A 116 -6.38 10.00 -1.53
N ILE A 117 -7.57 10.55 -1.44
CA ILE A 117 -8.13 11.48 -2.43
C ILE A 117 -8.40 12.81 -1.74
N GLY A 118 -7.68 13.85 -2.17
CA GLY A 118 -7.89 15.22 -1.69
C GLY A 118 -8.85 15.98 -2.59
N PHE A 119 -9.85 16.60 -1.99
CA PHE A 119 -10.84 17.42 -2.66
C PHE A 119 -10.61 18.89 -2.31
N SER A 120 -10.42 19.73 -3.33
CA SER A 120 -10.29 21.18 -3.19
C SER A 120 -11.32 21.89 -4.05
N GLU A 121 -11.45 23.20 -3.89
CA GLU A 121 -12.37 24.00 -4.70
C GLU A 121 -12.08 23.93 -6.21
N ASN A 122 -10.81 23.77 -6.59
CA ASN A 122 -10.40 23.83 -7.99
C ASN A 122 -10.19 22.46 -8.63
N HIS A 123 -9.86 21.44 -7.85
CA HIS A 123 -9.48 20.14 -8.40
C HIS A 123 -9.54 19.02 -7.36
N VAL A 124 -9.57 17.79 -7.85
CA VAL A 124 -9.49 16.56 -7.09
C VAL A 124 -8.14 15.89 -7.35
N VAL A 125 -7.42 15.50 -6.29
CA VAL A 125 -6.09 14.88 -6.37
C VAL A 125 -6.12 13.48 -5.82
N PHE A 126 -5.74 12.52 -6.64
CA PHE A 126 -5.47 11.15 -6.22
C PHE A 126 -4.00 11.03 -5.81
N ASN A 127 -3.74 10.70 -4.57
CA ASN A 127 -2.40 10.49 -4.06
C ASN A 127 -1.89 9.07 -4.40
N THR A 128 -1.81 8.79 -5.70
CA THR A 128 -1.18 7.58 -6.24
C THR A 128 0.33 7.77 -6.36
N PHE A 129 1.08 6.70 -6.70
CA PHE A 129 2.52 6.77 -6.99
C PHE A 129 2.86 7.93 -7.96
N PHE A 130 2.08 8.07 -9.04
CA PHE A 130 2.07 9.26 -9.88
C PHE A 130 0.81 10.04 -9.53
N ARG A 131 0.93 11.15 -8.81
CA ARG A 131 -0.20 12.01 -8.44
C ARG A 131 -1.02 12.35 -9.68
N LYS A 132 -2.30 12.01 -9.66
CA LYS A 132 -3.24 12.34 -10.72
C LYS A 132 -4.14 13.47 -10.24
N LYS A 133 -4.22 14.52 -11.03
CA LYS A 133 -5.06 15.68 -10.79
C LYS A 133 -6.21 15.67 -11.80
N TYR A 134 -7.42 15.88 -11.33
CA TYR A 134 -8.63 15.96 -12.11
C TYR A 134 -9.33 17.27 -11.81
N ASP A 135 -9.75 17.99 -12.86
CA ASP A 135 -10.59 19.17 -12.72
C ASP A 135 -12.05 18.76 -12.52
N TRP A 136 -12.81 19.56 -11.77
CA TRP A 136 -14.23 19.27 -11.54
C TRP A 136 -15.06 19.14 -12.83
N SER A 137 -14.66 19.86 -13.90
CA SER A 137 -15.27 19.74 -15.23
C SER A 137 -15.18 18.36 -15.87
N GLN A 138 -14.26 17.51 -15.40
CA GLN A 138 -14.09 16.13 -15.88
C GLN A 138 -14.98 15.13 -15.14
N LEU A 139 -15.60 15.56 -14.03
CA LEU A 139 -16.48 14.76 -13.20
C LEU A 139 -17.95 15.07 -13.53
N SER A 140 -18.80 14.06 -13.51
CA SER A 140 -20.24 14.19 -13.64
C SER A 140 -20.96 14.06 -12.30
N ASN A 141 -20.41 13.23 -11.41
CA ASN A 141 -20.95 13.05 -10.07
C ASN A 141 -19.85 12.64 -9.08
N VAL A 142 -19.97 13.11 -7.83
CA VAL A 142 -19.14 12.66 -6.69
C VAL A 142 -20.08 12.55 -5.49
N MET A 143 -20.12 11.37 -4.89
CA MET A 143 -21.00 11.09 -3.75
C MET A 143 -20.31 10.12 -2.79
N LEU A 144 -20.40 10.42 -1.50
CA LEU A 144 -20.07 9.52 -0.42
C LEU A 144 -21.39 9.09 0.25
N LYS A 145 -21.61 7.78 0.32
CA LYS A 145 -22.81 7.22 0.95
C LYS A 145 -22.50 5.87 1.57
N ASP A 146 -22.91 5.69 2.82
CA ASP A 146 -22.75 4.44 3.58
C ASP A 146 -21.29 3.93 3.54
N GLY A 147 -20.30 4.81 3.70
CA GLY A 147 -18.88 4.47 3.63
C GLY A 147 -18.37 4.12 2.23
N LEU A 148 -19.13 4.41 1.17
CA LEU A 148 -18.78 4.13 -0.22
C LEU A 148 -18.62 5.42 -1.01
N LEU A 149 -17.39 5.71 -1.45
CA LEU A 149 -17.11 6.83 -2.34
C LEU A 149 -17.37 6.40 -3.79
N THR A 150 -18.27 7.13 -4.45
CA THR A 150 -18.59 6.96 -5.87
C THR A 150 -18.22 8.22 -6.63
N MET A 151 -17.44 8.08 -7.69
CA MET A 151 -17.03 9.17 -8.58
C MET A 151 -17.28 8.77 -10.02
N ASP A 152 -18.17 9.52 -10.69
CA ASP A 152 -18.46 9.34 -12.12
C ASP A 152 -17.69 10.39 -12.93
N PHE A 153 -17.01 9.94 -13.95
CA PHE A 153 -16.31 10.81 -14.90
C PHE A 153 -17.11 10.97 -16.18
N ARG A 154 -17.04 12.13 -16.80
CA ARG A 154 -17.73 12.41 -18.09
C ARG A 154 -17.30 11.50 -19.24
N ASN A 155 -16.16 10.81 -19.13
CA ASN A 155 -15.70 9.81 -20.10
C ASN A 155 -16.24 8.39 -19.82
N ASN A 156 -17.34 8.25 -19.09
CA ASN A 156 -17.97 6.99 -18.66
C ASN A 156 -17.09 6.09 -17.76
N ARG A 157 -16.05 6.64 -17.14
CA ARG A 157 -15.28 5.93 -16.13
C ARG A 157 -15.97 6.09 -14.78
N LEU A 158 -16.21 4.97 -14.11
CA LEU A 158 -16.70 4.90 -12.73
C LEU A 158 -15.58 4.49 -11.79
N VAL A 159 -15.42 5.20 -10.69
CA VAL A 159 -14.60 4.80 -9.54
C VAL A 159 -15.52 4.66 -8.35
N GLN A 160 -15.59 3.44 -7.81
CA GLN A 160 -16.38 3.12 -6.62
C GLN A 160 -15.51 2.34 -5.64
N ARG A 161 -15.33 2.86 -4.42
CA ARG A 161 -14.43 2.30 -3.42
C ARG A 161 -14.96 2.53 -2.01
N GLU A 162 -14.78 1.54 -1.14
CA GLU A 162 -15.01 1.70 0.30
C GLU A 162 -13.97 2.65 0.88
N ILE A 163 -14.39 3.49 1.83
CA ILE A 163 -13.49 4.33 2.62
C ILE A 163 -12.95 3.53 3.83
N GLU A 164 -11.79 3.95 4.35
CA GLU A 164 -11.29 3.47 5.65
C GLU A 164 -12.04 4.30 6.72
N ASP A 165 -12.88 3.66 7.53
CA ASP A 165 -13.50 4.30 8.69
C ASP A 165 -12.39 4.49 9.73
N ASP A 166 -11.87 5.69 9.87
CA ASP A 166 -11.08 6.06 11.05
C ASP A 166 -12.10 6.52 12.13
N ASP A 167 -12.12 5.81 13.28
CA ASP A 167 -12.94 6.12 14.46
C ASP A 167 -12.55 7.48 15.14
N GLU A 168 -11.91 8.39 14.44
CA GLU A 168 -11.55 9.72 14.94
C GLU A 168 -12.72 10.69 14.76
N GLU A 169 -13.19 11.26 15.88
CA GLU A 169 -14.37 12.14 16.05
C GLU A 169 -14.41 13.44 15.20
N ASP A 170 -13.48 13.64 14.27
CA ASP A 170 -13.33 14.87 13.46
C ASP A 170 -13.68 14.69 11.97
N ASP A 171 -14.33 13.59 11.58
CA ASP A 171 -14.73 13.40 10.19
C ASP A 171 -15.95 14.27 9.86
N ALA A 172 -15.78 15.12 8.83
CA ALA A 172 -16.88 15.90 8.26
C ALA A 172 -18.02 14.95 7.87
N SER A 173 -19.26 15.32 8.21
CA SER A 173 -20.40 14.46 7.92
C SER A 173 -20.48 14.16 6.42
N GLU A 174 -20.92 12.95 6.02
CA GLU A 174 -21.12 12.57 4.62
C GLU A 174 -21.98 13.62 3.88
N GLU A 175 -22.93 14.24 4.59
CA GLU A 175 -23.82 15.28 4.06
C GLU A 175 -23.06 16.56 3.70
N GLU A 176 -22.16 17.04 4.56
CA GLU A 176 -21.34 18.22 4.31
C GLU A 176 -20.39 18.00 3.13
N PHE A 177 -19.73 16.85 3.08
CA PHE A 177 -18.88 16.44 1.96
C PHE A 177 -19.67 16.41 0.64
N ASN A 178 -20.85 15.77 0.66
CA ASN A 178 -21.72 15.65 -0.51
C ASN A 178 -22.26 17.03 -0.98
N GLN A 179 -22.56 17.93 -0.03
CA GLN A 179 -22.95 19.30 -0.37
C GLN A 179 -21.81 20.04 -1.03
N PHE A 180 -20.60 19.99 -0.46
CA PHE A 180 -19.41 20.61 -1.05
C PHE A 180 -19.19 20.10 -2.48
N CYS A 181 -19.22 18.79 -2.70
CA CYS A 181 -19.02 18.20 -4.04
C CYS A 181 -20.06 18.69 -5.05
N ARG A 182 -21.35 18.76 -4.65
CA ARG A 182 -22.43 19.30 -5.51
C ARG A 182 -22.23 20.75 -5.89
N GLU A 183 -21.78 21.58 -4.96
CA GLU A 183 -21.49 22.99 -5.21
C GLU A 183 -20.34 23.17 -6.22
N GLN A 184 -19.24 22.39 -6.05
CA GLN A 184 -18.11 22.44 -6.97
C GLN A 184 -18.47 21.92 -8.37
N LEU A 185 -19.25 20.84 -8.47
CA LEU A 185 -19.74 20.34 -9.75
C LEU A 185 -20.62 21.36 -10.47
N LYS A 186 -21.56 22.04 -9.77
CA LYS A 186 -22.38 23.09 -10.36
C LYS A 186 -21.56 24.28 -10.85
N LYS A 187 -20.59 24.73 -10.06
CA LYS A 187 -19.71 25.87 -10.38
C LYS A 187 -18.87 25.62 -11.64
N ASN A 188 -18.51 24.36 -11.92
CA ASN A 188 -17.63 23.97 -13.02
C ASN A 188 -18.36 23.24 -14.17
N SER A 189 -19.71 23.20 -14.16
CA SER A 189 -20.53 22.55 -15.19
C SER A 189 -20.94 23.51 -16.33
N GLY A 190 -20.47 24.77 -16.29
CA GLY A 190 -20.76 25.79 -17.28
C GLY A 190 -19.80 25.75 -18.46
#